data_cf71089eca56b168de2e701f509b5f0b
#
_entry.id   cf71089eca56b168de2e701f509b5f0b
#
_cell.length_a   1.000
_cell.length_b   1.000
_cell.length_c   1.000
_cell.angle_alpha   90.00
_cell.angle_beta   90.00
_cell.angle_gamma   90.00
#
_symmetry.space_group_name_H-M   'P 1'
#
loop_
_entity.id
_entity.type
_entity.pdbx_description
1 polymer ?
#
loop_
_entity_poly.entity_id
_entity_poly.type
_entity_poly.pdbx_seq_one_letter_code
_entity_poly.pdbx_strand_id
1 'polypeptide(L)'
;MNVYSKLGPRAGKDFIRSLEKDGIIFDSGNVWITFKAEDLKGKGIYMSRLKRLSRGRLILTKNRLIAIAGGYKIIDLPRRHKLFNKLTIDRNDPERCTIKVDLSLFPAELAGNIFLAYHISPDLLTL
;
A
#
# COMPACT_ATOMS: atom_id res chain seq x y z
N MET A 1 14.11 -12.51 6.30
CA MET A 1 13.93 -11.04 6.36
C MET A 1 12.52 -10.67 5.94
N ASN A 2 11.88 -9.79 6.68
CA ASN A 2 10.56 -9.30 6.32
C ASN A 2 10.72 -8.07 5.41
N VAL A 3 10.39 -8.22 4.12
CA VAL A 3 10.51 -7.13 3.15
C VAL A 3 9.62 -5.93 3.54
N TYR A 4 8.45 -6.19 4.13
CA TYR A 4 7.53 -5.10 4.49
C TYR A 4 8.11 -4.15 5.53
N SER A 5 8.91 -4.66 6.46
CA SER A 5 9.56 -3.82 7.47
C SER A 5 10.54 -2.82 6.87
N LYS A 6 11.05 -3.08 5.66
CA LYS A 6 11.92 -2.17 4.93
C LYS A 6 11.14 -1.10 4.17
N LEU A 7 9.85 -1.34 3.92
CA LEU A 7 8.99 -0.45 3.16
C LEU A 7 8.22 0.54 4.03
N GLY A 8 7.99 0.22 5.29
CA GLY A 8 7.26 1.10 6.18
C GLY A 8 7.21 0.62 7.61
N PRO A 9 6.70 1.45 8.51
CA PRO A 9 6.56 1.09 9.93
C PRO A 9 5.37 0.17 10.16
N ARG A 10 5.30 -0.43 11.34
CA ARG A 10 4.15 -1.23 11.73
C ARG A 10 2.90 -0.37 11.84
N ALA A 11 1.77 -0.93 11.40
CA ALA A 11 0.46 -0.32 11.58
C ALA A 11 -0.18 -0.94 12.81
N GLY A 12 0.03 -0.33 13.96
CA GLY A 12 -0.51 -0.83 15.23
C GLY A 12 -1.97 -0.44 15.42
N LYS A 13 -2.58 -0.99 16.48
CA LYS A 13 -3.99 -0.73 16.81
C LYS A 13 -4.28 0.75 17.03
N ASP A 14 -3.35 1.47 17.67
CA ASP A 14 -3.53 2.90 17.97
C ASP A 14 -3.55 3.72 16.68
N PHE A 15 -2.71 3.36 15.72
CA PHE A 15 -2.73 4.00 14.41
C PHE A 15 -4.07 3.79 13.71
N ILE A 16 -4.54 2.55 13.64
CA ILE A 16 -5.84 2.23 13.01
C ILE A 16 -6.96 3.00 13.70
N ARG A 17 -6.96 3.02 15.03
CA ARG A 17 -7.97 3.75 15.81
C ARG A 17 -7.93 5.25 15.51
N SER A 18 -6.74 5.82 15.30
CA SER A 18 -6.59 7.24 14.99
C SER A 18 -7.24 7.62 13.65
N LEU A 19 -7.36 6.67 12.71
CA LEU A 19 -7.95 6.94 11.40
C LEU A 19 -9.45 7.19 11.48
N GLU A 20 -10.12 6.73 12.51
CA GLU A 20 -11.55 6.99 12.72
C GLU A 20 -11.84 8.48 12.82
N LYS A 21 -10.90 9.25 13.38
CA LYS A 21 -11.01 10.70 13.50
C LYS A 21 -10.92 11.42 12.15
N ASP A 22 -10.25 10.80 11.18
CA ASP A 22 -10.12 11.35 9.83
C ASP A 22 -11.37 11.12 8.97
N GLY A 23 -12.32 10.34 9.44
CA GLY A 23 -13.51 9.97 8.70
C GLY A 23 -13.23 8.91 7.66
N ILE A 24 -13.36 7.64 8.06
CA ILE A 24 -13.13 6.50 7.16
C ILE A 24 -14.24 6.45 6.13
N ILE A 25 -13.86 6.48 4.85
CA ILE A 25 -14.78 6.32 3.71
C ILE A 25 -14.86 4.86 3.29
N PHE A 26 -13.73 4.17 3.30
CA PHE A 26 -13.63 2.77 2.91
C PHE A 26 -12.58 2.07 3.76
N ASP A 27 -12.89 0.87 4.20
CA ASP A 27 -11.98 0.00 4.93
C ASP A 27 -12.22 -1.43 4.45
N SER A 28 -11.22 -2.01 3.79
CA SER A 28 -11.35 -3.38 3.28
C SER A 28 -11.45 -4.43 4.40
N GLY A 29 -11.09 -4.05 5.62
CA GLY A 29 -10.80 -5.05 6.64
C GLY A 29 -9.58 -5.87 6.27
N ASN A 30 -9.33 -6.94 7.01
CA ASN A 30 -8.19 -7.82 6.75
C ASN A 30 -8.51 -8.73 5.56
N VAL A 31 -7.81 -8.53 4.45
CA VAL A 31 -8.02 -9.25 3.19
C VAL A 31 -6.70 -9.83 2.69
N TRP A 32 -6.79 -10.75 1.73
CA TRP A 32 -5.62 -11.24 1.03
C TRP A 32 -5.10 -10.18 0.06
N ILE A 33 -3.78 -10.11 -0.04
CA ILE A 33 -3.12 -9.28 -1.06
C ILE A 33 -2.06 -10.11 -1.77
N THR A 34 -1.85 -9.81 -3.05
CA THR A 34 -0.69 -10.29 -3.79
C THR A 34 0.30 -9.13 -3.85
N PHE A 35 1.43 -9.30 -3.19
CA PHE A 35 2.52 -8.33 -3.20
C PHE A 35 3.55 -8.74 -4.23
N LYS A 36 3.95 -7.81 -5.08
CA LYS A 36 5.04 -8.00 -6.04
C LYS A 36 6.03 -6.87 -5.92
N ALA A 37 7.31 -7.18 -6.08
CA ALA A 37 8.37 -6.18 -6.18
C ALA A 37 9.26 -6.51 -7.37
N GLU A 38 9.71 -5.48 -8.08
CA GLU A 38 10.62 -5.57 -9.21
C GLU A 38 11.76 -4.61 -9.01
N ASP A 39 13.00 -5.10 -9.16
CA ASP A 39 14.22 -4.30 -9.04
C ASP A 39 14.28 -3.51 -7.73
N LEU A 40 13.83 -4.13 -6.65
CA LEU A 40 13.82 -3.51 -5.33
C LEU A 40 15.24 -3.47 -4.77
N LYS A 41 15.75 -2.27 -4.49
CA LYS A 41 17.09 -2.09 -3.95
C LYS A 41 17.17 -0.89 -3.01
N GLY A 42 18.07 -1.00 -2.03
CA GLY A 42 18.30 0.01 -1.01
C GLY A 42 18.16 -0.58 0.38
N LYS A 43 18.59 0.14 1.41
CA LYS A 43 18.54 -0.30 2.81
C LYS A 43 19.13 -1.69 3.03
N GLY A 44 20.18 -2.02 2.28
CA GLY A 44 20.89 -3.29 2.41
C GLY A 44 20.21 -4.48 1.75
N ILE A 45 19.19 -4.26 0.92
CA ILE A 45 18.51 -5.34 0.19
C ILE A 45 18.60 -5.13 -1.33
N TYR A 46 18.54 -6.25 -2.03
CA TYR A 46 18.36 -6.26 -3.48
C TYR A 46 17.52 -7.47 -3.86
N MET A 47 16.43 -7.21 -4.60
CA MET A 47 15.54 -8.25 -5.09
C MET A 47 15.11 -7.90 -6.51
N SER A 48 15.52 -8.72 -7.50
CA SER A 48 15.12 -8.50 -8.90
C SER A 48 13.64 -8.76 -9.09
N ARG A 49 13.11 -9.79 -8.41
CA ARG A 49 11.70 -10.13 -8.41
C ARG A 49 11.31 -10.76 -7.09
N LEU A 50 10.14 -10.37 -6.60
CA LEU A 50 9.54 -10.98 -5.42
C LEU A 50 8.04 -11.03 -5.62
N LYS A 51 7.43 -12.16 -5.25
CA LYS A 51 5.98 -12.29 -5.20
C LYS A 51 5.60 -13.00 -3.91
N ARG A 52 4.66 -12.43 -3.17
CA ARG A 52 4.15 -13.00 -1.92
C ARG A 52 2.65 -12.85 -1.82
N LEU A 53 2.01 -13.87 -1.27
CA LEU A 53 0.63 -13.80 -0.83
C LEU A 53 0.64 -13.51 0.67
N SER A 54 -0.02 -12.43 1.06
CA SER A 54 -0.01 -11.94 2.44
C SER A 54 -1.39 -11.43 2.83
N ARG A 55 -1.56 -11.14 4.11
CA ARG A 55 -2.72 -10.40 4.58
C ARG A 55 -2.42 -8.91 4.50
N GLY A 56 -3.45 -8.12 4.23
CA GLY A 56 -3.33 -6.69 4.16
C GLY A 56 -4.65 -5.99 4.44
N ARG A 57 -4.60 -4.67 4.38
CA ARG A 57 -5.77 -3.83 4.63
C ARG A 57 -5.61 -2.53 3.85
N LEU A 58 -6.66 -2.13 3.17
CA LEU A 58 -6.68 -0.88 2.42
C LEU A 58 -7.72 0.04 3.05
N ILE A 59 -7.30 1.22 3.45
CA ILE A 59 -8.17 2.20 4.12
C ILE A 59 -8.10 3.52 3.38
N LEU A 60 -9.26 4.06 3.06
CA LEU A 60 -9.41 5.39 2.48
C LEU A 60 -10.17 6.24 3.49
N THR A 61 -9.55 7.33 3.92
CA THR A 61 -10.21 8.35 4.72
C THR A 61 -10.51 9.57 3.85
N LYS A 62 -11.17 10.57 4.42
CA LYS A 62 -11.41 11.84 3.71
C LYS A 62 -10.11 12.49 3.26
N ASN A 63 -9.04 12.30 4.01
CA ASN A 63 -7.77 13.01 3.82
C ASN A 63 -6.60 12.14 3.37
N ARG A 64 -6.67 10.82 3.54
CA ARG A 64 -5.50 9.94 3.37
C ARG A 64 -5.85 8.62 2.71
N LEU A 65 -4.87 8.05 2.01
CA LEU A 65 -4.88 6.67 1.53
C LEU A 65 -3.83 5.89 2.33
N ILE A 66 -4.27 4.79 2.94
CA ILE A 66 -3.43 3.93 3.75
C ILE A 66 -3.42 2.53 3.15
N ALA A 67 -2.25 2.03 2.79
CA ALA A 67 -2.08 0.66 2.29
C ALA A 67 -1.20 -0.12 3.24
N ILE A 68 -1.75 -1.19 3.80
CA ILE A 68 -1.08 -2.05 4.79
C ILE A 68 -0.84 -3.41 4.16
N ALA A 69 0.35 -3.95 4.35
CA ALA A 69 0.74 -5.28 3.90
C ALA A 69 1.53 -5.97 5.01
N GLY A 70 1.09 -7.18 5.39
CA GLY A 70 1.77 -7.96 6.42
C GLY A 70 1.88 -7.25 7.78
N GLY A 71 0.94 -6.35 8.09
CA GLY A 71 0.95 -5.58 9.33
C GLY A 71 1.80 -4.32 9.28
N TYR A 72 2.38 -3.98 8.11
CA TYR A 72 3.22 -2.79 7.94
C TYR A 72 2.53 -1.76 7.05
N LYS A 73 2.67 -0.51 7.41
CA LYS A 73 2.10 0.62 6.67
C LYS A 73 3.03 0.98 5.51
N ILE A 74 2.71 0.48 4.33
CA ILE A 74 3.53 0.67 3.12
C ILE A 74 3.27 2.04 2.51
N ILE A 75 2.00 2.46 2.45
CA ILE A 75 1.59 3.75 1.94
C ILE A 75 0.77 4.45 3.00
N ASP A 76 1.11 5.70 3.27
CA ASP A 76 0.34 6.61 4.11
C ASP A 76 0.49 7.98 3.50
N LEU A 77 -0.46 8.34 2.64
CA LEU A 77 -0.30 9.51 1.79
C LEU A 77 -1.55 10.37 1.83
N PRO A 78 -1.40 11.68 2.16
CA PRO A 78 -2.51 12.61 2.07
C PRO A 78 -3.04 12.67 0.63
N ARG A 79 -4.37 12.67 0.48
CA ARG A 79 -5.01 12.68 -0.84
C ARG A 79 -4.68 13.93 -1.65
N ARG A 80 -4.39 15.03 -0.97
CA ARG A 80 -4.03 16.31 -1.62
C ARG A 80 -2.53 16.45 -1.86
N HIS A 81 -1.73 15.46 -1.43
CA HIS A 81 -0.29 15.50 -1.64
C HIS A 81 0.03 15.29 -3.12
N LYS A 82 1.01 16.02 -3.63
CA LYS A 82 1.43 15.90 -5.04
C LYS A 82 1.82 14.47 -5.42
N LEU A 83 2.38 13.69 -4.49
CA LEU A 83 2.79 12.31 -4.74
C LEU A 83 1.59 11.37 -4.89
N PHE A 84 0.41 11.76 -4.43
CA PHE A 84 -0.79 10.94 -4.62
C PHE A 84 -1.06 10.68 -6.10
N ASN A 85 -0.82 11.67 -6.95
CA ASN A 85 -0.99 11.55 -8.39
C ASN A 85 0.10 10.70 -9.06
N LYS A 86 1.15 10.35 -8.33
CA LYS A 86 2.22 9.46 -8.83
C LYS A 86 1.93 7.99 -8.57
N LEU A 87 0.89 7.69 -7.79
CA LEU A 87 0.41 6.33 -7.64
C LEU A 87 -0.39 5.93 -8.88
N THR A 88 -0.23 4.69 -9.32
CA THR A 88 -1.08 4.12 -10.35
C THR A 88 -2.03 3.13 -9.68
N ILE A 89 -3.34 3.37 -9.84
CA ILE A 89 -4.36 2.50 -9.28
C ILE A 89 -5.07 1.80 -10.43
N ASP A 90 -4.83 0.50 -10.56
CA ASP A 90 -5.42 -0.33 -11.61
C ASP A 90 -6.70 -0.95 -11.10
N ARG A 91 -7.81 -0.66 -11.78
CA ARG A 91 -9.15 -1.12 -11.46
C ARG A 91 -9.74 -2.02 -12.56
N ASN A 92 -8.91 -2.46 -13.51
CA ASN A 92 -9.40 -3.22 -14.66
C ASN A 92 -9.80 -4.66 -14.31
N ASP A 93 -9.23 -5.22 -13.23
CA ASP A 93 -9.62 -6.53 -12.75
C ASP A 93 -10.81 -6.38 -11.78
N PRO A 94 -11.98 -7.02 -12.04
CA PRO A 94 -13.15 -6.87 -11.16
C PRO A 94 -12.96 -7.48 -9.78
N GLU A 95 -11.95 -8.32 -9.59
CA GLU A 95 -11.70 -9.00 -8.31
C GLU A 95 -10.50 -8.44 -7.56
N ARG A 96 -9.78 -7.48 -8.14
CA ARG A 96 -8.57 -6.92 -7.53
C ARG A 96 -8.45 -5.43 -7.77
N CYS A 97 -7.94 -4.75 -6.75
CA CYS A 97 -7.51 -3.36 -6.86
C CYS A 97 -6.00 -3.33 -6.65
N THR A 98 -5.25 -2.99 -7.68
CA THR A 98 -3.79 -2.99 -7.64
C THR A 98 -3.23 -1.58 -7.56
N ILE A 99 -2.41 -1.32 -6.54
CA ILE A 99 -1.71 -0.05 -6.39
C ILE A 99 -0.25 -0.29 -6.79
N LYS A 100 0.19 0.42 -7.82
CA LYS A 100 1.58 0.40 -8.26
C LYS A 100 2.30 1.64 -7.74
N VAL A 101 3.46 1.42 -7.15
CA VAL A 101 4.31 2.49 -6.60
C VAL A 101 5.69 2.39 -7.21
N ASP A 102 6.15 3.49 -7.84
CA ASP A 102 7.55 3.65 -8.19
C ASP A 102 8.25 4.30 -6.99
N LEU A 103 9.04 3.51 -6.28
CA LEU A 103 9.68 3.94 -5.03
C LEU A 103 10.67 5.08 -5.23
N SER A 104 11.24 5.21 -6.43
CA SER A 104 12.18 6.30 -6.71
C SER A 104 11.53 7.68 -6.65
N LEU A 105 10.21 7.75 -6.75
CA LEU A 105 9.45 9.02 -6.69
C LEU A 105 9.11 9.43 -5.26
N PHE A 106 9.39 8.57 -4.28
CA PHE A 106 9.08 8.82 -2.87
C PHE A 106 10.38 9.08 -2.10
N PRO A 107 10.33 9.90 -1.05
CA PRO A 107 11.51 10.20 -0.25
C PRO A 107 11.87 9.02 0.66
N ALA A 108 12.26 7.91 0.06
CA ALA A 108 12.71 6.71 0.72
C ALA A 108 14.08 6.33 0.14
N GLU A 109 14.91 5.64 0.91
CA GLU A 109 16.22 5.16 0.47
C GLU A 109 16.09 3.86 -0.34
N LEU A 110 15.01 3.76 -1.10
CA LEU A 110 14.66 2.57 -1.87
C LEU A 110 14.36 2.97 -3.32
N ALA A 111 14.67 2.07 -4.24
CA ALA A 111 14.30 2.19 -5.64
C ALA A 111 13.62 0.90 -6.09
N GLY A 112 12.93 0.96 -7.22
CA GLY A 112 12.20 -0.16 -7.80
C GLY A 112 10.70 0.07 -7.78
N ASN A 113 9.97 -0.93 -8.24
CA ASN A 113 8.51 -0.88 -8.30
C ASN A 113 7.91 -1.91 -7.36
N ILE A 114 6.85 -1.53 -6.66
CA ILE A 114 6.05 -2.46 -5.88
C ILE A 114 4.60 -2.43 -6.37
N PHE A 115 3.93 -3.57 -6.25
CA PHE A 115 2.54 -3.75 -6.65
C PHE A 115 1.80 -4.37 -5.47
N LEU A 116 0.75 -3.69 -5.02
CA LEU A 116 -0.11 -4.15 -3.94
C LEU A 116 -1.47 -4.48 -4.53
N ALA A 117 -1.73 -5.75 -4.80
CA ALA A 117 -3.00 -6.20 -5.37
C ALA A 117 -3.91 -6.68 -4.25
N TYR A 118 -4.83 -5.83 -3.83
CA TYR A 118 -5.83 -6.16 -2.82
C TYR A 118 -6.95 -6.98 -3.47
N HIS A 119 -7.29 -8.13 -2.87
CA HIS A 119 -8.34 -9.01 -3.38
C HIS A 119 -9.71 -8.47 -2.95
N ILE A 120 -10.07 -7.34 -3.54
CA ILE A 120 -11.35 -6.67 -3.32
C ILE A 120 -11.88 -6.18 -4.67
N SER A 121 -13.20 -5.98 -4.76
CA SER A 121 -13.77 -5.33 -5.93
C SER A 121 -13.36 -3.85 -5.94
N PRO A 122 -12.75 -3.35 -7.04
CA PRO A 122 -12.37 -1.94 -7.11
C PRO A 122 -13.55 -0.99 -7.12
N ASP A 123 -14.77 -1.48 -7.39
CA ASP A 123 -15.99 -0.67 -7.36
C ASP A 123 -16.33 -0.19 -5.94
N LEU A 124 -15.81 -0.88 -4.92
CA LEU A 124 -16.00 -0.48 -3.53
C LEU A 124 -15.15 0.72 -3.13
N LEU A 125 -14.13 1.03 -3.91
CA LEU A 125 -13.18 2.09 -3.61
C LEU A 125 -13.53 3.36 -4.38
N THR A 126 -13.98 4.38 -3.65
CA THR A 126 -14.32 5.68 -4.22
C THR A 126 -13.12 6.63 -4.10
N LEU A 127 -12.44 6.85 -5.19
CA LEU A 127 -11.28 7.74 -5.25
C LEU A 127 -11.54 8.97 -6.12
#